data_b77ffcf43c190a2aadf4f014ff8d6950
#
_entry.id   b77ffcf43c190a2aadf4f014ff8d6950
#
_cell.length_a   1.000
_cell.length_b   1.000
_cell.length_c   1.000
_cell.angle_alpha   90.00
_cell.angle_beta   90.00
_cell.angle_gamma   90.00
#
_symmetry.space_group_name_H-M   'P 1'
#
loop_
_entity.id
_entity.type
_entity.pdbx_description
1 polymer ?
#
loop_
_entity_poly.entity_id
_entity_poly.type
_entity_poly.pdbx_seq_one_letter_code
_entity_poly.pdbx_strand_id
1 'polypeptide(L)'
;MTTESADPNLKWLLQSDWREILIPNLGRDPWVTVYLDKVTEDENLGVFSALIPKAYVETSLSQISWDFHIEGGYPACNVSYNQGSEDVTYLRFGNSDKIEPFVIHRSFHGIRDSYNEILEEFRHFHRLYHDFEKNQLLKFNERGDEIVVVKIEANKVEVRLKEVRQFLALKEMHLAIYFDLKRYSELLPDDFPVKLEHKDDVTYYEFRADSADFLLGDKYKSLSYLLGKKLIPPFPLERCGMWPFEEREEEDYIDFIIGLDENGDSVKYSCNPDGLANYFGANPDAPNYLTPVFFRREVLTKYYAHPERYSVEDGFLRCQGLWGLRLDNNHHEYIVVFLGDLGRDLPSDERMYWRSYNVLPEGKISKANFKRSFLAEFADPEQIDLMFKAHFVRLSENWKTVTGWSLFLKLAEADQHLFEALHIPLTNSQIEFDSQILALTKLMIDSLNEGEIVKATPGGNTETKGISKLEQFLKAHQYPSHQQSIQFLRNLQSLRSSSVAHRKGDNYKKIAKTLGLKESNRADVLKKILVEATDLLLSLEGHFLQSSSGCLTQEKSPRCDYKCHEA
;
A
#
# COMPACT_ATOMS: atom_id res chain seq x y z
N MET A 1 -21.44 -50.51 -4.17
CA MET A 1 -22.79 -49.95 -4.07
C MET A 1 -22.77 -48.62 -4.78
N THR A 2 -23.49 -48.50 -5.83
CA THR A 2 -23.56 -47.40 -6.79
C THR A 2 -24.13 -46.14 -6.13
N THR A 3 -23.37 -45.08 -6.13
CA THR A 3 -23.67 -43.78 -5.51
C THR A 3 -24.52 -42.87 -6.41
N GLU A 4 -25.69 -43.30 -6.83
CA GLU A 4 -26.64 -42.44 -7.54
C GLU A 4 -27.96 -42.31 -6.76
N SER A 5 -28.30 -41.06 -6.45
CA SER A 5 -29.50 -40.52 -5.79
C SER A 5 -29.68 -40.79 -4.30
N ALA A 6 -28.72 -40.41 -3.45
CA ALA A 6 -29.07 -40.21 -2.07
C ALA A 6 -29.85 -38.87 -1.91
N ASP A 7 -31.00 -38.92 -1.22
CA ASP A 7 -31.82 -37.77 -0.86
C ASP A 7 -30.92 -36.64 -0.32
N PRO A 8 -30.99 -35.38 -0.82
CA PRO A 8 -30.24 -34.26 -0.32
C PRO A 8 -30.37 -34.07 1.20
N ASN A 9 -31.54 -34.33 1.79
CA ASN A 9 -31.79 -34.24 3.20
C ASN A 9 -31.02 -35.33 3.99
N LEU A 10 -30.90 -36.52 3.41
CA LEU A 10 -30.11 -37.60 4.02
C LEU A 10 -28.60 -37.26 3.95
N LYS A 11 -28.11 -36.76 2.80
CA LYS A 11 -26.72 -36.30 2.70
C LYS A 11 -26.39 -35.19 3.71
N TRP A 12 -27.33 -34.25 3.91
CA TRP A 12 -27.19 -33.20 4.90
C TRP A 12 -27.16 -33.77 6.32
N LEU A 13 -28.09 -34.63 6.69
CA LEU A 13 -28.12 -35.31 8.00
C LEU A 13 -26.85 -36.13 8.25
N LEU A 14 -26.35 -36.84 7.26
CA LEU A 14 -25.10 -37.59 7.33
C LEU A 14 -23.84 -36.70 7.29
N GLN A 15 -24.01 -35.41 7.18
CA GLN A 15 -22.90 -34.42 7.11
C GLN A 15 -21.87 -34.73 6.01
N SER A 16 -22.35 -35.18 4.85
CA SER A 16 -21.50 -35.56 3.72
C SER A 16 -20.70 -34.36 3.19
N ASP A 17 -21.24 -33.13 3.25
CA ASP A 17 -20.55 -31.89 2.92
C ASP A 17 -19.30 -31.69 3.77
N TRP A 18 -19.37 -31.93 5.09
CA TRP A 18 -18.20 -31.81 5.97
C TRP A 18 -17.24 -32.99 5.81
N ARG A 19 -17.74 -34.20 5.89
CA ARG A 19 -16.90 -35.41 5.91
C ARG A 19 -16.18 -35.66 4.57
N GLU A 20 -16.88 -35.44 3.45
CA GLU A 20 -16.40 -35.81 2.12
C GLU A 20 -15.76 -34.64 1.36
N ILE A 21 -16.11 -33.39 1.70
CA ILE A 21 -15.66 -32.20 0.98
C ILE A 21 -14.84 -31.29 1.88
N LEU A 22 -15.42 -30.73 2.96
CA LEU A 22 -14.77 -29.64 3.70
C LEU A 22 -13.55 -30.12 4.49
N ILE A 23 -13.68 -31.19 5.30
CA ILE A 23 -12.55 -31.70 6.11
C ILE A 23 -11.38 -32.21 5.25
N PRO A 24 -11.58 -32.95 4.16
CA PRO A 24 -10.48 -33.36 3.29
C PRO A 24 -9.73 -32.20 2.65
N ASN A 25 -10.41 -31.06 2.40
CA ASN A 25 -9.83 -29.87 1.77
C ASN A 25 -9.28 -28.85 2.78
N LEU A 26 -9.57 -28.98 4.06
CA LEU A 26 -8.91 -28.15 5.07
C LEU A 26 -7.38 -28.33 4.99
N GLY A 27 -6.67 -27.21 4.77
CA GLY A 27 -5.21 -27.20 4.58
C GLY A 27 -4.73 -27.52 3.15
N ARG A 28 -5.66 -27.60 2.18
CA ARG A 28 -5.38 -27.68 0.73
C ARG A 28 -5.85 -26.45 -0.03
N ASP A 29 -6.98 -25.90 0.39
CA ASP A 29 -7.53 -24.67 -0.21
C ASP A 29 -6.70 -23.43 0.21
N PRO A 30 -6.69 -22.38 -0.61
CA PRO A 30 -5.98 -21.13 -0.28
C PRO A 30 -6.46 -20.48 1.02
N TRP A 31 -7.70 -20.74 1.43
CA TRP A 31 -8.32 -20.21 2.64
C TRP A 31 -8.64 -21.32 3.62
N VAL A 32 -8.44 -21.03 4.90
CA VAL A 32 -8.75 -21.93 6.00
C VAL A 32 -9.71 -21.26 6.96
N THR A 33 -10.86 -21.89 7.21
CA THR A 33 -11.76 -21.50 8.29
C THR A 33 -11.13 -21.90 9.62
N VAL A 34 -10.76 -20.93 10.42
CA VAL A 34 -10.09 -21.12 11.71
C VAL A 34 -11.02 -20.85 12.90
N TYR A 35 -12.17 -20.25 12.66
CA TYR A 35 -13.25 -20.06 13.60
C TYR A 35 -14.59 -20.05 12.86
N LEU A 36 -15.57 -20.75 13.42
CA LEU A 36 -16.98 -20.71 13.01
C LEU A 36 -17.83 -20.99 14.24
N ASP A 37 -18.82 -20.13 14.48
CA ASP A 37 -19.84 -20.33 15.48
C ASP A 37 -21.20 -20.00 14.86
N LYS A 38 -21.93 -21.02 14.42
CA LYS A 38 -23.20 -20.87 13.75
C LYS A 38 -24.24 -21.75 14.44
N VAL A 39 -25.22 -21.12 15.02
CA VAL A 39 -26.36 -21.79 15.66
C VAL A 39 -27.63 -21.39 14.91
N THR A 40 -28.33 -22.39 14.40
CA THR A 40 -29.66 -22.25 13.82
C THR A 40 -30.62 -23.23 14.48
N GLU A 41 -31.88 -23.25 14.05
CA GLU A 41 -32.85 -24.20 14.59
C GLU A 41 -32.45 -25.66 14.29
N ASP A 42 -31.89 -25.90 13.09
CA ASP A 42 -31.61 -27.25 12.58
C ASP A 42 -30.14 -27.66 12.69
N GLU A 43 -29.22 -26.73 12.97
CA GLU A 43 -27.79 -27.04 13.08
C GLU A 43 -27.05 -26.16 14.10
N ASN A 44 -26.06 -26.77 14.71
CA ASN A 44 -25.06 -26.07 15.54
C ASN A 44 -23.67 -26.46 15.03
N LEU A 45 -22.95 -25.49 14.48
CA LEU A 45 -21.64 -25.68 13.87
C LEU A 45 -20.59 -24.88 14.62
N GLY A 46 -19.70 -25.58 15.30
CA GLY A 46 -18.54 -25.00 15.99
C GLY A 46 -17.24 -25.42 15.31
N VAL A 47 -16.41 -24.43 14.90
CA VAL A 47 -15.02 -24.66 14.48
C VAL A 47 -14.13 -23.72 15.26
N PHE A 48 -13.09 -24.27 15.87
CA PHE A 48 -12.14 -23.53 16.69
C PHE A 48 -10.72 -23.94 16.31
N SER A 49 -9.73 -23.12 16.63
CA SER A 49 -8.35 -23.41 16.28
C SER A 49 -7.37 -23.05 17.38
N ALA A 50 -6.31 -23.85 17.47
CA ALA A 50 -5.21 -23.63 18.40
C ALA A 50 -3.88 -24.01 17.75
N LEU A 51 -2.82 -23.36 18.18
CA LEU A 51 -1.45 -23.75 17.86
C LEU A 51 -0.99 -24.79 18.86
N ILE A 52 -0.50 -25.92 18.38
CA ILE A 52 -0.01 -27.02 19.22
C ILE A 52 1.47 -27.28 18.96
N PRO A 53 2.28 -27.52 19.99
CA PRO A 53 3.66 -27.97 19.83
C PRO A 53 3.74 -29.30 19.10
N LYS A 54 4.83 -29.55 18.39
CA LYS A 54 5.07 -30.81 17.66
C LYS A 54 4.89 -32.06 18.55
N ALA A 55 5.26 -31.95 19.82
CA ALA A 55 5.10 -33.06 20.78
C ALA A 55 3.63 -33.44 21.05
N TYR A 56 2.67 -32.54 20.77
CA TYR A 56 1.24 -32.79 20.98
C TYR A 56 0.52 -33.36 19.76
N VAL A 57 1.16 -33.49 18.62
CA VAL A 57 0.54 -33.96 17.35
C VAL A 57 -0.09 -35.35 17.56
N GLU A 58 0.66 -36.29 18.09
CA GLU A 58 0.18 -37.66 18.28
C GLU A 58 -0.94 -37.74 19.33
N THR A 59 -0.77 -37.06 20.46
CA THR A 59 -1.78 -36.97 21.52
C THR A 59 -3.06 -36.31 20.98
N SER A 60 -2.92 -35.26 20.21
CA SER A 60 -4.02 -34.55 19.58
C SER A 60 -4.89 -35.45 18.70
N LEU A 61 -4.29 -36.36 17.94
CA LEU A 61 -4.98 -37.31 17.09
C LEU A 61 -5.48 -38.57 17.81
N SER A 62 -5.20 -38.75 19.11
CA SER A 62 -5.65 -39.87 19.91
C SER A 62 -6.87 -39.56 20.78
N GLN A 63 -7.22 -38.27 20.97
CA GLN A 63 -8.30 -37.82 21.86
C GLN A 63 -9.30 -36.95 21.07
N ILE A 64 -10.58 -37.09 21.34
CA ILE A 64 -11.67 -36.30 20.79
C ILE A 64 -12.02 -35.10 21.66
N SER A 65 -11.39 -34.94 22.80
CA SER A 65 -11.66 -33.83 23.70
C SER A 65 -11.32 -32.48 23.04
N TRP A 66 -12.21 -31.51 23.13
CA TRP A 66 -11.97 -30.08 22.85
C TRP A 66 -10.97 -29.45 23.79
N ASP A 67 -10.75 -30.12 24.82
CA ASP A 67 -10.27 -29.67 26.07
C ASP A 67 -8.75 -29.85 26.13
N PHE A 68 -8.06 -29.16 25.25
CA PHE A 68 -6.64 -28.91 25.48
C PHE A 68 -6.43 -27.84 26.56
N HIS A 69 -7.40 -27.66 27.46
CA HIS A 69 -7.35 -26.72 28.58
C HIS A 69 -6.98 -25.29 28.18
N ILE A 70 -7.48 -24.84 27.01
CA ILE A 70 -7.25 -23.47 26.58
C ILE A 70 -8.08 -22.48 27.41
N GLU A 71 -8.99 -22.96 28.27
CA GLU A 71 -9.80 -22.19 29.21
C GLU A 71 -10.14 -20.77 28.78
N GLY A 72 -10.63 -20.60 27.53
CA GLY A 72 -10.94 -19.31 26.94
C GLY A 72 -9.74 -18.54 26.35
N GLY A 73 -8.52 -19.08 26.46
CA GLY A 73 -7.32 -18.49 25.86
C GLY A 73 -6.79 -17.24 26.55
N TYR A 74 -7.22 -16.96 27.77
CA TYR A 74 -6.79 -15.80 28.54
C TYR A 74 -5.65 -16.13 29.48
N PRO A 75 -4.74 -15.18 29.75
CA PRO A 75 -3.79 -15.28 30.83
C PRO A 75 -4.51 -15.46 32.17
N ALA A 76 -4.10 -16.46 32.96
CA ALA A 76 -4.72 -16.77 34.24
C ALA A 76 -3.69 -17.26 35.24
N CYS A 77 -4.02 -17.21 36.52
CA CYS A 77 -3.27 -17.86 37.57
C CYS A 77 -3.94 -19.20 37.94
N ASN A 78 -3.13 -20.25 37.98
CA ASN A 78 -3.53 -21.52 38.55
C ASN A 78 -2.99 -21.63 40.00
N VAL A 79 -3.79 -22.10 40.91
CA VAL A 79 -3.39 -22.33 42.32
C VAL A 79 -3.36 -23.83 42.57
N SER A 80 -2.18 -24.35 42.85
CA SER A 80 -2.04 -25.75 43.29
C SER A 80 -1.79 -25.82 44.80
N TYR A 81 -2.52 -26.71 45.47
CA TYR A 81 -2.42 -26.90 46.90
C TYR A 81 -1.59 -28.17 47.18
N ASN A 82 -0.33 -27.99 47.60
CA ASN A 82 0.55 -29.08 47.94
C ASN A 82 0.91 -29.05 49.43
N GLN A 83 0.49 -30.06 50.19
CA GLN A 83 0.89 -30.29 51.59
C GLN A 83 0.85 -29.05 52.50
N GLY A 84 -0.14 -28.14 52.28
CA GLY A 84 -0.32 -26.95 53.10
C GLY A 84 0.37 -25.67 52.57
N SER A 85 1.00 -25.74 51.42
CA SER A 85 1.44 -24.56 50.68
C SER A 85 0.54 -24.33 49.46
N GLU A 86 0.30 -23.06 49.13
CA GLU A 86 -0.36 -22.61 47.91
C GLU A 86 0.70 -22.18 46.93
N ASP A 87 0.81 -22.89 45.80
CA ASP A 87 1.70 -22.49 44.70
C ASP A 87 0.86 -21.83 43.59
N VAL A 88 1.09 -20.54 43.37
CA VAL A 88 0.42 -19.76 42.34
C VAL A 88 1.28 -19.71 41.11
N THR A 89 0.79 -20.23 40.00
CA THR A 89 1.50 -20.23 38.70
C THR A 89 0.72 -19.40 37.69
N TYR A 90 1.40 -18.45 37.07
CA TYR A 90 0.84 -17.69 35.95
C TYR A 90 0.92 -18.51 34.65
N LEU A 91 -0.21 -18.68 33.99
CA LEU A 91 -0.34 -19.41 32.73
C LEU A 91 -0.75 -18.44 31.62
N ARG A 92 0.11 -18.27 30.64
CA ARG A 92 -0.07 -17.27 29.56
C ARG A 92 -1.38 -17.42 28.78
N PHE A 93 -1.84 -18.65 28.57
CA PHE A 93 -3.08 -18.97 27.85
C PHE A 93 -4.04 -19.83 28.68
N GLY A 94 -3.91 -19.82 30.00
CA GLY A 94 -4.71 -20.65 30.88
C GLY A 94 -4.29 -22.13 30.91
N ASN A 95 -3.19 -22.52 30.22
CA ASN A 95 -2.70 -23.89 30.18
C ASN A 95 -1.19 -24.00 30.38
N SER A 96 -0.73 -25.14 30.88
CA SER A 96 0.70 -25.46 31.05
C SER A 96 1.35 -26.09 29.83
N ASP A 97 0.57 -26.51 28.84
CA ASP A 97 1.00 -27.40 27.78
C ASP A 97 1.51 -26.64 26.54
N LYS A 98 1.69 -25.35 26.65
CA LYS A 98 2.15 -24.46 25.56
C LYS A 98 1.23 -24.44 24.33
N ILE A 99 -0.05 -24.79 24.51
CA ILE A 99 -1.08 -24.66 23.48
C ILE A 99 -1.52 -23.21 23.47
N GLU A 100 -1.60 -22.61 22.29
CA GLU A 100 -1.93 -21.20 22.11
C GLU A 100 -3.22 -21.07 21.30
N PRO A 101 -4.20 -20.25 21.72
CA PRO A 101 -5.37 -19.97 20.90
C PRO A 101 -4.95 -19.22 19.65
N PHE A 102 -5.46 -19.62 18.47
CA PHE A 102 -5.18 -18.91 17.24
C PHE A 102 -6.22 -17.83 16.95
N VAL A 103 -7.47 -18.08 17.34
CA VAL A 103 -8.56 -17.09 17.34
C VAL A 103 -9.14 -17.03 18.75
N ILE A 104 -9.38 -15.83 19.25
CA ILE A 104 -9.99 -15.57 20.55
C ILE A 104 -11.31 -14.84 20.33
N HIS A 105 -12.41 -15.47 20.75
CA HIS A 105 -13.71 -14.82 20.81
C HIS A 105 -13.80 -13.94 22.05
N ARG A 106 -14.03 -12.63 21.85
CA ARG A 106 -14.16 -11.66 22.96
C ARG A 106 -15.62 -11.38 23.22
N SER A 107 -16.09 -11.75 24.40
CA SER A 107 -17.45 -11.46 24.87
C SER A 107 -17.44 -10.49 26.04
N PHE A 108 -18.41 -9.57 26.08
CA PHE A 108 -18.52 -8.52 27.07
C PHE A 108 -19.88 -8.55 27.78
N HIS A 109 -20.36 -9.75 28.09
CA HIS A 109 -21.60 -10.01 28.87
C HIS A 109 -22.86 -9.36 28.25
N GLY A 110 -22.89 -9.13 26.93
CA GLY A 110 -23.98 -8.42 26.26
C GLY A 110 -24.00 -6.89 26.47
N ILE A 111 -23.05 -6.35 27.25
CA ILE A 111 -22.92 -4.89 27.46
C ILE A 111 -22.34 -4.21 26.21
N ARG A 112 -21.49 -4.91 25.48
CA ARG A 112 -20.92 -4.53 24.20
C ARG A 112 -20.95 -5.72 23.25
N ASP A 113 -20.89 -5.42 21.94
CA ASP A 113 -20.84 -6.45 20.91
C ASP A 113 -19.60 -7.32 21.07
N SER A 114 -19.78 -8.61 20.90
CA SER A 114 -18.68 -9.57 20.84
C SER A 114 -17.95 -9.45 19.50
N TYR A 115 -16.67 -9.79 19.50
CA TYR A 115 -15.87 -9.84 18.28
C TYR A 115 -14.76 -10.89 18.37
N ASN A 116 -14.18 -11.22 17.22
CA ASN A 116 -13.11 -12.19 17.13
C ASN A 116 -11.76 -11.48 16.91
N GLU A 117 -10.75 -11.92 17.62
CA GLU A 117 -9.35 -11.51 17.46
C GLU A 117 -8.51 -12.68 16.98
N ILE A 118 -7.65 -12.45 16.01
CA ILE A 118 -6.60 -13.41 15.68
C ILE A 118 -5.39 -13.17 16.58
N LEU A 119 -4.60 -14.20 16.79
CA LEU A 119 -3.37 -14.14 17.61
C LEU A 119 -2.50 -12.95 17.17
N GLU A 120 -2.20 -12.06 18.13
CA GLU A 120 -1.46 -10.82 17.87
C GLU A 120 -0.07 -11.09 17.29
N GLU A 121 0.59 -12.16 17.75
CA GLU A 121 1.89 -12.57 17.22
C GLU A 121 1.84 -12.87 15.73
N PHE A 122 0.78 -13.52 15.22
CA PHE A 122 0.56 -13.77 13.80
C PHE A 122 0.42 -12.46 13.01
N ARG A 123 -0.34 -11.50 13.58
CA ARG A 123 -0.54 -10.19 12.98
C ARG A 123 0.77 -9.42 12.86
N HIS A 124 1.59 -9.39 13.91
CA HIS A 124 2.89 -8.73 13.89
C HIS A 124 3.90 -9.44 13.01
N PHE A 125 3.92 -10.77 13.02
CA PHE A 125 4.81 -11.57 12.21
C PHE A 125 4.70 -11.23 10.72
N HIS A 126 3.48 -11.10 10.21
CA HIS A 126 3.20 -10.75 8.82
C HIS A 126 3.05 -9.24 8.58
N ARG A 127 3.26 -8.39 9.60
CA ARG A 127 3.10 -6.92 9.53
C ARG A 127 1.75 -6.50 8.94
N LEU A 128 0.67 -7.13 9.40
CA LEU A 128 -0.66 -6.92 8.82
C LEU A 128 -1.26 -5.58 9.23
N TYR A 129 -1.74 -4.84 8.26
CA TYR A 129 -2.57 -3.66 8.45
C TYR A 129 -4.02 -4.09 8.74
N HIS A 130 -4.68 -3.44 9.69
CA HIS A 130 -6.09 -3.69 9.99
C HIS A 130 -6.97 -2.67 9.25
N ASP A 131 -7.67 -3.13 8.22
CA ASP A 131 -8.77 -2.38 7.60
C ASP A 131 -10.02 -2.54 8.49
N PHE A 132 -10.29 -1.51 9.31
CA PHE A 132 -11.42 -1.52 10.25
C PHE A 132 -12.78 -1.42 9.57
N GLU A 133 -12.86 -0.85 8.36
CA GLU A 133 -14.12 -0.72 7.63
C GLU A 133 -14.60 -2.07 7.10
N LYS A 134 -13.69 -2.85 6.54
CA LYS A 134 -13.96 -4.19 6.00
C LYS A 134 -13.74 -5.30 7.02
N ASN A 135 -13.18 -4.97 8.17
CA ASN A 135 -12.73 -5.90 9.20
C ASN A 135 -11.83 -7.02 8.63
N GLN A 136 -10.80 -6.61 7.91
CA GLN A 136 -9.83 -7.47 7.25
C GLN A 136 -8.41 -7.13 7.68
N LEU A 137 -7.53 -8.13 7.69
CA LEU A 137 -6.10 -7.89 7.86
C LEU A 137 -5.40 -8.07 6.52
N LEU A 138 -4.61 -7.07 6.14
CA LEU A 138 -4.00 -6.92 4.84
C LEU A 138 -2.48 -6.90 4.95
N LYS A 139 -1.79 -7.40 3.94
CA LYS A 139 -0.39 -7.09 3.68
C LYS A 139 -0.25 -6.43 2.30
N PHE A 140 0.85 -5.78 2.07
CA PHE A 140 1.14 -5.13 0.79
C PHE A 140 2.25 -5.89 0.07
N ASN A 141 2.11 -6.04 -1.26
CA ASN A 141 3.19 -6.54 -2.09
C ASN A 141 4.15 -5.41 -2.47
N GLU A 142 5.20 -5.71 -3.23
CA GLU A 142 6.19 -4.73 -3.71
C GLU A 142 5.59 -3.63 -4.62
N ARG A 143 4.39 -3.87 -5.17
CA ARG A 143 3.65 -2.89 -5.98
C ARG A 143 2.75 -1.99 -5.15
N GLY A 144 2.59 -2.29 -3.84
CA GLY A 144 1.63 -1.63 -2.98
C GLY A 144 0.19 -2.14 -3.15
N ASP A 145 -0.01 -3.31 -3.80
CA ASP A 145 -1.33 -3.90 -3.91
C ASP A 145 -1.71 -4.58 -2.60
N GLU A 146 -2.96 -4.40 -2.22
CA GLU A 146 -3.53 -4.99 -1.01
C GLU A 146 -3.75 -6.49 -1.20
N ILE A 147 -3.22 -7.27 -0.28
CA ILE A 147 -3.43 -8.71 -0.21
C ILE A 147 -4.15 -9.02 1.09
N VAL A 148 -5.41 -9.44 0.99
CA VAL A 148 -6.18 -9.87 2.15
C VAL A 148 -5.59 -11.16 2.70
N VAL A 149 -5.21 -11.17 3.98
CA VAL A 149 -4.65 -12.33 4.69
C VAL A 149 -5.66 -12.94 5.65
N VAL A 150 -6.45 -12.10 6.34
CA VAL A 150 -7.48 -12.54 7.29
C VAL A 150 -8.78 -11.83 6.98
N LYS A 151 -9.89 -12.59 6.99
CA LYS A 151 -11.26 -12.07 6.95
C LYS A 151 -11.91 -12.37 8.29
N ILE A 152 -12.43 -11.33 8.95
CA ILE A 152 -13.03 -11.44 10.28
C ILE A 152 -14.50 -11.05 10.17
N GLU A 153 -15.38 -12.02 10.33
CA GLU A 153 -16.81 -11.84 10.44
C GLU A 153 -17.26 -12.09 11.89
N ALA A 154 -18.47 -11.71 12.22
CA ALA A 154 -18.99 -11.87 13.60
C ALA A 154 -18.94 -13.32 14.07
N ASN A 155 -19.22 -14.26 13.18
CA ASN A 155 -19.32 -15.68 13.49
C ASN A 155 -18.34 -16.57 12.72
N LYS A 156 -17.42 -15.97 11.94
CA LYS A 156 -16.47 -16.71 11.10
C LYS A 156 -15.15 -15.96 10.95
N VAL A 157 -14.03 -16.68 11.02
CA VAL A 157 -12.70 -16.17 10.66
C VAL A 157 -12.04 -17.09 9.66
N GLU A 158 -11.57 -16.53 8.56
CA GLU A 158 -10.80 -17.23 7.53
C GLU A 158 -9.42 -16.62 7.38
N VAL A 159 -8.41 -17.46 7.20
CA VAL A 159 -7.01 -17.05 7.05
C VAL A 159 -6.39 -17.71 5.83
N ARG A 160 -5.51 -17.03 5.13
CA ARG A 160 -4.79 -17.60 4.00
C ARG A 160 -3.83 -18.69 4.47
N LEU A 161 -3.92 -19.84 3.84
CA LEU A 161 -3.14 -21.03 4.18
C LEU A 161 -1.63 -20.80 4.08
N LYS A 162 -1.16 -20.09 3.05
CA LYS A 162 0.27 -19.80 2.85
C LYS A 162 0.85 -19.09 4.07
N GLU A 163 0.21 -18.02 4.51
CA GLU A 163 0.67 -17.19 5.62
C GLU A 163 0.62 -17.97 6.96
N VAL A 164 -0.41 -18.80 7.16
CA VAL A 164 -0.48 -19.69 8.31
C VAL A 164 0.71 -20.64 8.32
N ARG A 165 0.99 -21.36 7.22
CA ARG A 165 2.07 -22.35 7.17
C ARG A 165 3.47 -21.74 7.28
N GLN A 166 3.66 -20.49 6.81
CA GLN A 166 4.89 -19.72 7.01
C GLN A 166 5.14 -19.43 8.50
N PHE A 167 4.12 -18.93 9.18
CA PHE A 167 4.18 -18.65 10.61
C PHE A 167 4.46 -19.91 11.43
N LEU A 168 3.74 -21.01 11.13
CA LEU A 168 3.91 -22.30 11.80
C LEU A 168 5.33 -22.86 11.63
N ALA A 169 5.96 -22.64 10.46
CA ALA A 169 7.30 -23.13 10.18
C ALA A 169 8.35 -22.52 11.11
N LEU A 170 8.31 -21.19 11.29
CA LEU A 170 9.27 -20.48 12.15
C LEU A 170 8.92 -20.60 13.64
N LYS A 171 7.64 -20.80 13.96
CA LYS A 171 7.19 -21.05 15.34
C LYS A 171 7.37 -22.51 15.78
N GLU A 172 7.68 -23.42 14.85
CA GLU A 172 7.80 -24.86 15.06
C GLU A 172 6.55 -25.51 15.68
N MET A 173 5.37 -25.05 15.23
CA MET A 173 4.07 -25.50 15.72
C MET A 173 3.20 -26.03 14.58
N HIS A 174 2.10 -26.69 14.93
CA HIS A 174 1.01 -27.09 14.03
C HIS A 174 -0.25 -26.29 14.36
N LEU A 175 -1.08 -26.02 13.35
CA LEU A 175 -2.42 -25.50 13.60
C LEU A 175 -3.39 -26.67 13.71
N ALA A 176 -4.01 -26.83 14.86
CA ALA A 176 -5.08 -27.78 15.07
C ALA A 176 -6.43 -27.07 14.91
N ILE A 177 -7.27 -27.60 14.02
CA ILE A 177 -8.64 -27.16 13.80
C ILE A 177 -9.55 -28.18 14.42
N TYR A 178 -10.38 -27.73 15.33
CA TYR A 178 -11.38 -28.54 16.04
C TYR A 178 -12.74 -28.23 15.46
N PHE A 179 -13.57 -29.25 15.28
CA PHE A 179 -14.94 -29.09 14.84
C PHE A 179 -15.90 -29.94 15.69
N ASP A 180 -17.00 -29.30 16.08
CA ASP A 180 -18.15 -29.89 16.78
C ASP A 180 -19.39 -29.48 15.99
N LEU A 181 -19.92 -30.41 15.23
CA LEU A 181 -20.96 -30.13 14.25
C LEU A 181 -22.17 -31.01 14.55
N LYS A 182 -23.32 -30.39 14.82
CA LYS A 182 -24.59 -31.06 15.14
C LYS A 182 -25.64 -30.65 14.11
N ARG A 183 -26.43 -31.62 13.69
CA ARG A 183 -27.60 -31.40 12.82
C ARG A 183 -28.79 -32.20 13.29
N TYR A 184 -29.96 -31.60 13.22
CA TYR A 184 -31.22 -32.13 13.69
C TYR A 184 -32.17 -32.30 12.48
N SER A 185 -32.88 -33.43 12.38
CA SER A 185 -33.72 -33.70 11.22
C SER A 185 -35.06 -34.34 11.65
N GLU A 186 -36.11 -34.02 10.88
CA GLU A 186 -37.41 -34.67 10.94
C GLU A 186 -37.39 -36.05 10.29
N LEU A 187 -36.35 -36.40 9.53
CA LEU A 187 -36.16 -37.72 8.94
C LEU A 187 -35.63 -38.69 9.98
N LEU A 188 -36.11 -39.94 9.95
CA LEU A 188 -35.53 -41.05 10.68
C LEU A 188 -35.28 -42.21 9.71
N PRO A 189 -34.05 -42.35 9.18
CA PRO A 189 -33.70 -43.43 8.25
C PRO A 189 -33.74 -44.81 8.97
N ASP A 190 -34.15 -45.83 8.22
CA ASP A 190 -34.24 -47.20 8.75
C ASP A 190 -32.89 -47.81 9.16
N ASP A 191 -31.78 -47.30 8.56
CA ASP A 191 -30.43 -47.79 8.81
C ASP A 191 -29.76 -47.13 10.05
N PHE A 192 -30.50 -46.42 10.88
CA PHE A 192 -29.97 -45.82 12.12
C PHE A 192 -29.95 -46.81 13.28
N PRO A 193 -28.96 -46.74 14.22
CA PRO A 193 -27.89 -45.75 14.30
C PRO A 193 -26.71 -45.97 13.31
N VAL A 194 -26.06 -44.88 12.90
CA VAL A 194 -24.82 -44.91 12.13
C VAL A 194 -23.68 -44.41 12.98
N LYS A 195 -22.58 -45.16 13.01
CA LYS A 195 -21.33 -44.76 13.65
C LYS A 195 -20.17 -44.95 12.71
N LEU A 196 -19.38 -43.89 12.51
CA LEU A 196 -18.17 -43.90 11.70
C LEU A 196 -17.02 -43.27 12.48
N GLU A 197 -15.86 -43.83 12.31
CA GLU A 197 -14.60 -43.26 12.80
C GLU A 197 -13.62 -43.15 11.66
N HIS A 198 -12.91 -42.03 11.60
CA HIS A 198 -11.87 -41.81 10.61
C HIS A 198 -10.59 -41.33 11.31
N LYS A 199 -9.47 -41.95 10.96
CA LYS A 199 -8.15 -41.57 11.44
C LYS A 199 -7.12 -41.69 10.34
N ASP A 200 -6.38 -40.60 10.12
CA ASP A 200 -5.17 -40.57 9.30
C ASP A 200 -4.07 -39.78 10.02
N ASP A 201 -2.97 -39.46 9.32
CA ASP A 201 -1.80 -38.80 9.94
C ASP A 201 -2.08 -37.35 10.40
N VAL A 202 -3.16 -36.74 9.91
CA VAL A 202 -3.49 -35.33 10.20
C VAL A 202 -4.95 -35.11 10.56
N THR A 203 -5.80 -36.15 10.50
CA THR A 203 -7.23 -36.06 10.75
C THR A 203 -7.69 -37.14 11.70
N TYR A 204 -8.51 -36.76 12.65
CA TYR A 204 -9.22 -37.71 13.50
C TYR A 204 -10.62 -37.19 13.78
N TYR A 205 -11.65 -37.97 13.45
CA TYR A 205 -13.04 -37.64 13.81
C TYR A 205 -13.88 -38.86 14.07
N GLU A 206 -14.90 -38.67 14.93
CA GLU A 206 -16.04 -39.56 15.08
C GLU A 206 -17.28 -38.88 14.53
N PHE A 207 -18.06 -39.67 13.77
CA PHE A 207 -19.38 -39.28 13.30
C PHE A 207 -20.41 -40.26 13.86
N ARG A 208 -21.51 -39.71 14.37
CA ARG A 208 -22.67 -40.49 14.79
C ARG A 208 -23.94 -39.84 14.28
N ALA A 209 -24.90 -40.71 13.89
CA ALA A 209 -26.27 -40.29 13.60
C ALA A 209 -27.20 -41.30 14.28
N ASP A 210 -28.17 -40.78 15.05
CA ASP A 210 -29.04 -41.58 15.89
C ASP A 210 -30.46 -41.01 15.95
N SER A 211 -31.41 -41.80 16.47
CA SER A 211 -32.76 -41.32 16.77
C SER A 211 -32.72 -40.27 17.92
N ALA A 212 -33.59 -39.29 17.86
CA ALA A 212 -33.68 -38.20 18.81
C ALA A 212 -34.83 -38.33 19.83
N ASP A 213 -35.45 -39.51 19.92
CA ASP A 213 -36.74 -39.74 20.59
C ASP A 213 -36.92 -39.26 22.03
N PHE A 214 -35.87 -38.83 22.71
CA PHE A 214 -35.94 -38.42 24.11
C PHE A 214 -35.41 -36.99 24.42
N LEU A 215 -34.85 -36.27 23.44
CA LEU A 215 -34.08 -35.05 23.78
C LEU A 215 -34.61 -33.74 23.16
N LEU A 216 -35.43 -33.77 22.12
CA LEU A 216 -35.63 -32.58 21.26
C LEU A 216 -37.10 -32.24 20.95
N GLY A 217 -38.07 -32.82 21.70
CA GLY A 217 -39.51 -32.62 21.43
C GLY A 217 -40.00 -33.30 20.17
N ASP A 218 -41.25 -33.05 19.78
CA ASP A 218 -41.93 -33.77 18.68
C ASP A 218 -41.46 -33.40 17.25
N LYS A 219 -40.64 -32.34 17.10
CA LYS A 219 -40.21 -31.83 15.79
C LYS A 219 -39.13 -32.71 15.14
N TYR A 220 -38.07 -33.02 15.92
CA TYR A 220 -36.92 -33.74 15.37
C TYR A 220 -36.97 -35.22 15.74
N LYS A 221 -36.74 -36.06 14.74
CA LYS A 221 -36.74 -37.52 14.89
C LYS A 221 -35.34 -38.12 14.91
N SER A 222 -34.37 -37.39 14.37
CA SER A 222 -32.97 -37.82 14.38
C SER A 222 -32.02 -36.67 14.57
N LEU A 223 -30.82 -36.99 15.03
CA LEU A 223 -29.69 -36.06 15.14
C LEU A 223 -28.41 -36.71 14.60
N SER A 224 -27.53 -35.90 14.10
CA SER A 224 -26.17 -36.32 13.83
C SER A 224 -25.17 -35.38 14.46
N TYR A 225 -24.03 -35.90 14.84
CA TYR A 225 -22.90 -35.09 15.22
C TYR A 225 -21.59 -35.65 14.70
N LEU A 226 -20.71 -34.71 14.37
CA LEU A 226 -19.37 -34.94 13.88
C LEU A 226 -18.43 -34.16 14.76
N LEU A 227 -17.62 -34.89 15.52
CA LEU A 227 -16.63 -34.32 16.43
C LEU A 227 -15.24 -34.74 16.02
N GLY A 228 -14.34 -33.79 15.87
CA GLY A 228 -12.98 -34.15 15.45
C GLY A 228 -12.00 -33.02 15.32
N LYS A 229 -10.89 -33.34 14.67
CA LYS A 229 -9.73 -32.47 14.52
C LYS A 229 -9.07 -32.67 13.15
N LYS A 230 -8.57 -31.58 12.61
CA LYS A 230 -7.67 -31.57 11.46
C LYS A 230 -6.43 -30.76 11.80
N LEU A 231 -5.27 -31.36 11.58
CA LEU A 231 -3.98 -30.68 11.77
C LEU A 231 -3.48 -30.14 10.46
N ILE A 232 -3.04 -28.90 10.46
CA ILE A 232 -2.33 -28.26 9.37
C ILE A 232 -0.85 -28.18 9.76
N PRO A 233 0.02 -28.92 9.06
CA PRO A 233 1.44 -28.91 9.34
C PRO A 233 2.08 -27.62 8.81
N PRO A 234 3.24 -27.21 9.38
CA PRO A 234 4.06 -26.12 8.84
C PRO A 234 4.57 -26.44 7.43
N PHE A 235 5.09 -25.42 6.74
CA PHE A 235 6.05 -25.69 5.67
C PHE A 235 7.34 -26.30 6.25
N PRO A 236 8.11 -27.08 5.47
CA PRO A 236 9.50 -27.32 5.80
C PRO A 236 10.22 -25.98 5.99
N LEU A 237 11.06 -25.87 7.02
CA LEU A 237 11.69 -24.61 7.40
C LEU A 237 12.44 -23.98 6.23
N GLU A 238 13.19 -24.81 5.47
CA GLU A 238 14.02 -24.42 4.34
C GLU A 238 13.19 -23.94 3.12
N ARG A 239 11.87 -24.15 3.14
CA ARG A 239 10.93 -23.78 2.08
C ARG A 239 9.79 -22.89 2.56
N CYS A 240 9.95 -22.28 3.73
CA CYS A 240 8.88 -21.44 4.28
C CYS A 240 8.75 -20.09 3.55
N GLY A 241 9.77 -19.67 2.80
CA GLY A 241 9.78 -18.41 2.07
C GLY A 241 9.86 -17.19 2.98
N MET A 242 10.41 -17.36 4.20
CA MET A 242 10.63 -16.27 5.17
C MET A 242 12.12 -16.18 5.46
N TRP A 243 12.63 -14.96 5.73
CA TRP A 243 14.04 -14.79 6.06
C TRP A 243 14.46 -15.70 7.23
N PRO A 244 15.62 -16.38 7.17
CA PRO A 244 16.65 -16.38 6.11
C PRO A 244 16.42 -17.39 4.96
N PHE A 245 15.26 -18.04 4.92
CA PHE A 245 14.88 -19.06 3.93
C PHE A 245 14.00 -18.50 2.81
N GLU A 246 14.15 -17.24 2.48
CA GLU A 246 13.53 -16.67 1.30
C GLU A 246 14.12 -17.37 0.06
N GLU A 247 13.27 -18.03 -0.70
CA GLU A 247 13.64 -18.35 -2.07
C GLU A 247 13.86 -17.00 -2.76
N ARG A 248 15.10 -16.64 -3.03
CA ARG A 248 15.39 -15.60 -4.00
C ARG A 248 14.80 -16.13 -5.30
N GLU A 249 13.62 -15.66 -5.68
CA GLU A 249 13.17 -15.80 -7.06
C GLU A 249 14.36 -15.32 -7.89
N GLU A 250 14.85 -16.16 -8.83
CA GLU A 250 15.85 -15.69 -9.78
C GLU A 250 15.25 -14.44 -10.39
N GLU A 251 15.79 -13.28 -10.01
CA GLU A 251 15.28 -12.02 -10.52
C GLU A 251 15.43 -12.02 -12.03
N ASP A 252 14.34 -11.96 -12.76
CA ASP A 252 14.33 -11.82 -14.22
C ASP A 252 14.85 -10.43 -14.61
N TYR A 253 16.17 -10.33 -14.76
CA TYR A 253 16.78 -9.15 -15.32
C TYR A 253 16.59 -9.13 -16.83
N ILE A 254 16.05 -8.02 -17.33
CA ILE A 254 15.76 -7.84 -18.74
C ILE A 254 16.80 -6.95 -19.42
N ASP A 255 16.88 -7.09 -20.74
CA ASP A 255 17.78 -6.28 -21.55
C ASP A 255 17.14 -4.92 -21.91
N PHE A 256 17.95 -3.86 -21.83
CA PHE A 256 17.63 -2.53 -22.32
C PHE A 256 18.57 -2.12 -23.47
N ILE A 257 18.08 -1.30 -24.38
CA ILE A 257 18.88 -0.68 -25.43
C ILE A 257 19.80 0.35 -24.77
N ILE A 258 21.11 0.18 -24.94
CA ILE A 258 22.15 1.04 -24.35
C ILE A 258 22.97 1.82 -25.40
N GLY A 259 22.83 1.50 -26.67
CA GLY A 259 23.60 2.14 -27.74
C GLY A 259 23.36 1.55 -29.12
N LEU A 260 24.23 1.93 -30.05
CA LEU A 260 24.34 1.35 -31.37
C LEU A 260 25.74 0.75 -31.56
N ASP A 261 25.82 -0.33 -32.30
CA ASP A 261 27.10 -0.89 -32.75
C ASP A 261 27.65 -0.16 -33.99
N GLU A 262 28.79 -0.64 -34.50
CA GLU A 262 29.44 -0.10 -35.68
C GLU A 262 28.59 -0.24 -36.96
N ASN A 263 27.62 -1.16 -36.98
CA ASN A 263 26.72 -1.38 -38.12
C ASN A 263 25.44 -0.56 -38.01
N GLY A 264 25.21 0.11 -36.87
CA GLY A 264 23.98 0.86 -36.59
C GLY A 264 22.87 0.01 -36.00
N ASP A 265 23.18 -1.22 -35.57
CA ASP A 265 22.22 -2.08 -34.87
C ASP A 265 22.17 -1.74 -33.39
N SER A 266 20.98 -1.92 -32.77
CA SER A 266 20.79 -1.62 -31.34
C SER A 266 21.53 -2.59 -30.45
N VAL A 267 22.45 -2.09 -29.64
CA VAL A 267 23.12 -2.83 -28.57
C VAL A 267 22.21 -2.89 -27.37
N LYS A 268 21.95 -4.12 -26.89
CA LYS A 268 21.15 -4.39 -25.71
C LYS A 268 21.98 -5.08 -24.64
N TYR A 269 21.72 -4.77 -23.39
CA TYR A 269 22.41 -5.41 -22.29
C TYR A 269 21.49 -5.56 -21.08
N SER A 270 21.74 -6.62 -20.29
CA SER A 270 20.98 -6.92 -19.09
C SER A 270 21.18 -5.85 -18.01
N CYS A 271 20.11 -5.49 -17.32
CA CYS A 271 20.16 -4.59 -16.17
C CYS A 271 20.62 -5.28 -14.88
N ASN A 272 21.07 -6.55 -14.92
CA ASN A 272 21.59 -7.27 -13.75
C ASN A 272 22.77 -6.52 -13.14
N PRO A 273 22.66 -5.93 -11.93
CA PRO A 273 23.74 -5.15 -11.33
C PRO A 273 25.03 -5.95 -11.12
N ASP A 274 24.88 -7.25 -10.83
CA ASP A 274 26.01 -8.16 -10.58
C ASP A 274 26.80 -8.50 -11.86
N GLY A 275 26.19 -8.32 -13.03
CA GLY A 275 26.79 -8.53 -14.34
C GLY A 275 27.43 -7.27 -14.94
N LEU A 276 27.34 -6.10 -14.28
CA LEU A 276 27.83 -4.83 -14.80
C LEU A 276 29.24 -4.48 -14.27
N ALA A 277 30.00 -3.75 -15.07
CA ALA A 277 31.25 -3.16 -14.60
C ALA A 277 30.98 -2.08 -13.55
N ASN A 278 31.76 -2.06 -12.50
CA ASN A 278 31.64 -1.08 -11.43
C ASN A 278 32.98 -0.44 -11.07
N TYR A 279 32.94 0.56 -10.22
CA TYR A 279 34.13 1.28 -9.75
C TYR A 279 35.16 0.39 -9.05
N PHE A 280 34.76 -0.72 -8.47
CA PHE A 280 35.62 -1.67 -7.75
C PHE A 280 36.30 -2.69 -8.65
N GLY A 281 36.12 -2.61 -9.97
CA GLY A 281 36.78 -3.46 -10.95
C GLY A 281 36.08 -4.79 -11.24
N ALA A 282 34.83 -4.95 -10.82
CA ALA A 282 34.04 -6.12 -11.24
C ALA A 282 33.69 -6.00 -12.73
N ASN A 283 33.66 -7.14 -13.44
CA ASN A 283 33.22 -7.30 -14.83
C ASN A 283 33.81 -6.26 -15.80
N PRO A 284 35.15 -6.11 -15.93
CA PRO A 284 35.77 -4.98 -16.64
C PRO A 284 35.38 -4.89 -18.11
N ASP A 285 34.98 -5.99 -18.74
CA ASP A 285 34.58 -6.06 -20.15
C ASP A 285 33.07 -5.78 -20.38
N ALA A 286 32.29 -5.65 -19.28
CA ALA A 286 30.86 -5.35 -19.35
C ALA A 286 30.58 -3.84 -19.40
N PRO A 287 29.39 -3.41 -19.86
CA PRO A 287 28.95 -2.04 -19.71
C PRO A 287 28.98 -1.59 -18.25
N ASN A 288 29.31 -0.31 -18.03
CA ASN A 288 29.37 0.23 -16.68
C ASN A 288 27.99 0.30 -16.04
N TYR A 289 27.92 0.16 -14.71
CA TYR A 289 26.71 0.33 -13.90
C TYR A 289 25.99 1.65 -14.18
N LEU A 290 26.77 2.73 -14.39
CA LEU A 290 26.27 4.09 -14.70
C LEU A 290 26.04 4.32 -16.20
N THR A 291 25.90 3.26 -17.01
CA THR A 291 25.51 3.42 -18.42
C THR A 291 24.11 4.03 -18.51
N PRO A 292 23.95 5.20 -19.17
CA PRO A 292 22.65 5.86 -19.26
C PRO A 292 21.73 5.14 -20.25
N VAL A 293 20.51 4.86 -19.81
CA VAL A 293 19.43 4.26 -20.59
C VAL A 293 18.34 5.30 -20.78
N PHE A 294 17.86 5.49 -22.02
CA PHE A 294 16.95 6.55 -22.41
C PHE A 294 15.53 6.01 -22.60
N PHE A 295 14.57 6.77 -22.10
CA PHE A 295 13.15 6.42 -22.17
C PHE A 295 12.35 7.62 -22.67
N ARG A 296 11.28 7.33 -23.42
CA ARG A 296 10.29 8.37 -23.74
C ARG A 296 9.67 8.89 -22.45
N ARG A 297 9.41 10.18 -22.38
CA ARG A 297 8.86 10.83 -21.17
C ARG A 297 7.51 10.25 -20.72
N GLU A 298 6.75 9.69 -21.66
CA GLU A 298 5.47 9.01 -21.41
C GLU A 298 5.58 7.83 -20.46
N VAL A 299 6.76 7.31 -20.16
CA VAL A 299 6.99 6.32 -19.11
C VAL A 299 6.48 6.81 -17.74
N LEU A 300 6.45 8.11 -17.51
CA LEU A 300 5.97 8.71 -16.27
C LEU A 300 4.43 8.82 -16.19
N THR A 301 3.70 8.60 -17.29
CA THR A 301 2.22 8.74 -17.33
C THR A 301 1.52 7.92 -16.26
N LYS A 302 1.93 6.66 -16.07
CA LYS A 302 1.40 5.76 -15.03
C LYS A 302 1.55 6.36 -13.64
N TYR A 303 2.68 6.95 -13.35
CA TYR A 303 3.02 7.45 -12.02
C TYR A 303 2.31 8.75 -11.70
N TYR A 304 2.19 9.66 -12.66
CA TYR A 304 1.38 10.88 -12.50
C TYR A 304 -0.12 10.62 -12.43
N ALA A 305 -0.59 9.50 -13.01
CA ALA A 305 -2.01 9.11 -12.92
C ALA A 305 -2.41 8.58 -11.54
N HIS A 306 -1.45 8.18 -10.70
CA HIS A 306 -1.67 7.60 -9.38
C HIS A 306 -0.85 8.30 -8.30
N PRO A 307 -1.09 9.60 -8.04
CA PRO A 307 -0.33 10.37 -7.05
C PRO A 307 -0.53 9.89 -5.61
N GLU A 308 -1.59 9.13 -5.32
CA GLU A 308 -1.83 8.48 -4.04
C GLU A 308 -0.83 7.35 -3.76
N ARG A 309 -0.18 6.81 -4.79
CA ARG A 309 0.76 5.69 -4.72
C ARG A 309 2.18 6.10 -5.06
N TYR A 310 2.35 7.03 -5.99
CA TYR A 310 3.65 7.41 -6.53
C TYR A 310 3.91 8.89 -6.39
N SER A 311 5.16 9.24 -6.15
CA SER A 311 5.65 10.62 -6.28
C SER A 311 6.75 10.72 -7.33
N VAL A 312 6.68 11.75 -8.19
CA VAL A 312 7.72 12.09 -9.17
C VAL A 312 8.31 13.43 -8.77
N GLU A 313 9.50 13.36 -8.21
CA GLU A 313 10.26 14.52 -7.72
C GLU A 313 11.42 14.83 -8.68
N ASP A 314 12.15 15.90 -8.39
CA ASP A 314 13.37 16.23 -9.13
C ASP A 314 14.44 15.17 -8.90
N GLY A 315 14.69 14.36 -9.92
CA GLY A 315 15.68 13.29 -9.91
C GLY A 315 15.24 12.00 -9.22
N PHE A 316 13.96 11.86 -8.84
CA PHE A 316 13.51 10.69 -8.10
C PHE A 316 12.06 10.29 -8.42
N LEU A 317 11.82 8.98 -8.53
CA LEU A 317 10.50 8.36 -8.57
C LEU A 317 10.37 7.43 -7.36
N ARG A 318 9.26 7.53 -6.61
CA ARG A 318 8.99 6.68 -5.45
C ARG A 318 7.65 5.99 -5.58
N CYS A 319 7.59 4.75 -5.13
CA CYS A 319 6.34 4.08 -4.77
C CYS A 319 6.23 4.08 -3.25
N GLN A 320 5.85 5.21 -2.68
CA GLN A 320 5.81 5.45 -1.23
C GLN A 320 7.10 4.97 -0.52
N GLY A 321 7.01 4.07 0.46
CA GLY A 321 8.14 3.48 1.16
C GLY A 321 8.56 2.09 0.63
N LEU A 322 8.02 1.64 -0.51
CA LEU A 322 8.26 0.30 -1.03
C LEU A 322 9.53 0.25 -1.88
N TRP A 323 9.64 1.12 -2.87
CA TRP A 323 10.80 1.23 -3.73
C TRP A 323 10.98 2.65 -4.24
N GLY A 324 12.17 2.95 -4.75
CA GLY A 324 12.45 4.26 -5.33
C GLY A 324 13.56 4.18 -6.35
N LEU A 325 13.38 4.88 -7.47
CA LEU A 325 14.27 4.91 -8.61
C LEU A 325 14.88 6.29 -8.78
N ARG A 326 16.20 6.38 -8.86
CA ARG A 326 16.88 7.60 -9.30
C ARG A 326 16.73 7.74 -10.80
N LEU A 327 16.38 8.94 -11.26
CA LEU A 327 16.20 9.22 -12.68
C LEU A 327 16.61 10.65 -13.02
N ASP A 328 16.94 10.87 -14.26
CA ASP A 328 17.16 12.20 -14.83
C ASP A 328 15.90 12.65 -15.57
N ASN A 329 15.01 13.33 -14.88
CA ASN A 329 13.83 13.98 -15.48
C ASN A 329 14.10 15.46 -15.85
N ASN A 330 15.34 15.91 -15.71
CA ASN A 330 15.79 17.22 -16.15
C ASN A 330 16.24 17.25 -17.63
N HIS A 331 16.42 16.08 -18.25
CA HIS A 331 16.68 16.02 -19.70
C HIS A 331 15.47 16.58 -20.48
N HIS A 332 15.74 17.34 -21.53
CA HIS A 332 14.69 18.10 -22.23
C HIS A 332 13.69 17.24 -23.02
N GLU A 333 14.09 16.06 -23.50
CA GLU A 333 13.24 15.17 -24.33
C GLU A 333 12.97 13.82 -23.69
N TYR A 334 13.89 13.29 -22.90
CA TYR A 334 13.85 11.93 -22.40
C TYR A 334 13.84 11.88 -20.86
N ILE A 335 13.51 10.73 -20.34
CA ILE A 335 13.86 10.32 -18.99
C ILE A 335 15.08 9.42 -19.11
N VAL A 336 16.10 9.67 -18.31
CA VAL A 336 17.33 8.87 -18.34
C VAL A 336 17.53 8.19 -16.99
N VAL A 337 17.87 6.90 -16.99
CA VAL A 337 18.13 6.11 -15.79
C VAL A 337 19.42 5.32 -16.02
N PHE A 338 20.22 5.12 -14.99
CA PHE A 338 21.39 4.26 -15.10
C PHE A 338 21.01 2.78 -15.16
N LEU A 339 21.68 2.02 -16.00
CA LEU A 339 21.38 0.60 -16.25
C LEU A 339 21.35 -0.23 -14.97
N GLY A 340 22.31 -0.02 -14.09
CA GLY A 340 22.38 -0.73 -12.80
C GLY A 340 21.25 -0.35 -11.85
N ASP A 341 20.79 0.92 -11.85
CA ASP A 341 19.68 1.36 -11.01
C ASP A 341 18.34 0.72 -11.45
N LEU A 342 18.15 0.48 -12.75
CA LEU A 342 16.97 -0.25 -13.26
C LEU A 342 16.88 -1.67 -12.70
N GLY A 343 18.00 -2.37 -12.60
CA GLY A 343 18.05 -3.71 -12.05
C GLY A 343 17.94 -3.74 -10.53
N ARG A 344 18.62 -2.83 -9.83
CA ARG A 344 18.66 -2.79 -8.38
C ARG A 344 17.35 -2.29 -7.76
N ASP A 345 16.77 -1.23 -8.34
CA ASP A 345 15.76 -0.40 -7.67
C ASP A 345 14.33 -0.67 -8.16
N LEU A 346 14.16 -1.25 -9.35
CA LEU A 346 12.84 -1.55 -9.90
C LEU A 346 12.42 -3.01 -9.69
N PRO A 347 11.20 -3.26 -9.23
CA PRO A 347 10.58 -4.58 -9.31
C PRO A 347 10.50 -5.12 -10.75
N SER A 348 10.47 -6.44 -10.92
CA SER A 348 10.50 -7.12 -12.23
C SER A 348 9.42 -6.59 -13.21
N ASP A 349 8.19 -6.41 -12.74
CA ASP A 349 7.10 -5.90 -13.58
C ASP A 349 7.29 -4.44 -13.99
N GLU A 350 7.89 -3.63 -13.12
CA GLU A 350 8.22 -2.25 -13.46
C GLU A 350 9.31 -2.22 -14.53
N ARG A 351 10.31 -3.09 -14.46
CA ARG A 351 11.35 -3.24 -15.51
C ARG A 351 10.70 -3.52 -16.87
N MET A 352 9.71 -4.43 -16.93
CA MET A 352 8.95 -4.74 -18.16
C MET A 352 8.17 -3.53 -18.68
N TYR A 353 7.53 -2.77 -17.80
CA TYR A 353 6.85 -1.54 -18.17
C TYR A 353 7.84 -0.51 -18.75
N TRP A 354 8.95 -0.25 -18.07
CA TRP A 354 9.98 0.69 -18.52
C TRP A 354 10.58 0.28 -19.86
N ARG A 355 10.80 -1.01 -20.09
CA ARG A 355 11.30 -1.53 -21.36
C ARG A 355 10.43 -1.12 -22.55
N SER A 356 9.14 -0.99 -22.39
CA SER A 356 8.22 -0.60 -23.47
C SER A 356 8.42 0.86 -23.93
N TYR A 357 9.08 1.68 -23.13
CA TYR A 357 9.40 3.08 -23.42
C TYR A 357 10.88 3.31 -23.74
N ASN A 358 11.71 2.27 -23.67
CA ASN A 358 13.13 2.37 -23.94
C ASN A 358 13.39 2.73 -25.41
N VAL A 359 14.28 3.67 -25.60
CA VAL A 359 14.68 4.18 -26.92
C VAL A 359 16.20 4.19 -27.05
N LEU A 360 16.68 4.38 -28.28
CA LEU A 360 18.09 4.59 -28.51
C LEU A 360 18.59 5.83 -27.75
N PRO A 361 19.79 5.77 -27.16
CA PRO A 361 20.40 6.94 -26.55
C PRO A 361 20.58 8.07 -27.54
N GLU A 362 20.08 9.25 -27.21
CA GLU A 362 20.23 10.45 -28.01
C GLU A 362 20.66 11.63 -27.12
N GLY A 363 21.82 12.18 -27.39
CA GLY A 363 22.38 13.27 -26.61
C GLY A 363 23.17 12.81 -25.38
N LYS A 364 23.13 13.65 -24.35
CA LYS A 364 23.83 13.46 -23.06
C LYS A 364 22.84 13.58 -21.90
N ILE A 365 23.18 13.06 -20.75
CA ILE A 365 22.44 13.34 -19.51
C ILE A 365 22.36 14.85 -19.25
N SER A 366 21.37 15.30 -18.46
CA SER A 366 21.23 16.71 -18.07
C SER A 366 22.45 17.20 -17.27
N LYS A 367 22.68 18.52 -17.28
CA LYS A 367 23.74 19.12 -16.46
C LYS A 367 23.46 18.93 -14.97
N ALA A 368 22.19 19.02 -14.57
CA ALA A 368 21.80 18.79 -13.18
C ALA A 368 22.14 17.37 -12.74
N ASN A 369 21.80 16.35 -13.55
CA ASN A 369 22.13 14.97 -13.22
C ASN A 369 23.65 14.72 -13.24
N PHE A 370 24.37 15.27 -14.21
CA PHE A 370 25.85 15.16 -14.25
C PHE A 370 26.50 15.70 -12.97
N LYS A 371 26.11 16.91 -12.55
CA LYS A 371 26.64 17.52 -11.31
C LYS A 371 26.34 16.66 -10.08
N ARG A 372 25.10 16.20 -9.96
CA ARG A 372 24.64 15.42 -8.80
C ARG A 372 25.28 14.04 -8.73
N SER A 373 25.35 13.33 -9.88
CA SER A 373 25.79 11.94 -9.93
C SER A 373 27.30 11.75 -10.02
N PHE A 374 28.02 12.69 -10.66
CA PHE A 374 29.45 12.54 -10.92
C PHE A 374 30.31 13.54 -10.14
N LEU A 375 29.81 14.73 -9.85
CA LEU A 375 30.57 15.76 -9.13
C LEU A 375 30.16 15.87 -7.65
N ALA A 376 29.12 15.17 -7.22
CA ALA A 376 28.51 15.29 -5.89
C ALA A 376 28.17 16.74 -5.51
N GLU A 377 27.79 17.56 -6.50
CA GLU A 377 27.41 18.95 -6.34
C GLU A 377 25.87 19.10 -6.33
N PHE A 378 25.37 20.04 -5.53
CA PHE A 378 23.99 20.47 -5.65
C PHE A 378 23.79 21.18 -6.99
N ALA A 379 22.64 20.89 -7.63
CA ALA A 379 22.21 21.57 -8.83
C ALA A 379 20.71 21.82 -8.79
N ASP A 380 20.29 23.03 -9.15
CA ASP A 380 18.89 23.36 -9.33
C ASP A 380 18.30 22.56 -10.50
N PRO A 381 17.00 22.30 -10.50
CA PRO A 381 16.33 21.65 -11.62
C PRO A 381 16.41 22.50 -12.90
N GLU A 382 16.43 21.82 -14.06
CA GLU A 382 16.47 22.47 -15.38
C GLU A 382 15.08 22.50 -16.05
N GLN A 383 14.17 21.59 -15.68
CA GLN A 383 12.82 21.59 -16.22
C GLN A 383 11.93 22.58 -15.46
N ILE A 384 11.10 23.33 -16.21
CA ILE A 384 10.35 24.47 -15.64
C ILE A 384 9.29 24.05 -14.61
N ASP A 385 8.70 22.88 -14.72
CA ASP A 385 7.77 22.32 -13.73
C ASP A 385 8.48 21.97 -12.41
N LEU A 386 9.67 21.39 -12.48
CA LEU A 386 10.51 21.11 -11.33
C LEU A 386 11.06 22.41 -10.71
N MET A 387 11.47 23.37 -11.54
CA MET A 387 11.91 24.71 -11.10
C MET A 387 10.77 25.43 -10.37
N PHE A 388 9.56 25.42 -10.93
CA PHE A 388 8.39 26.02 -10.29
C PHE A 388 8.15 25.42 -8.89
N LYS A 389 8.14 24.09 -8.78
CA LYS A 389 7.96 23.40 -7.49
C LYS A 389 9.02 23.80 -6.47
N ALA A 390 10.30 23.81 -6.88
CA ALA A 390 11.41 24.19 -6.01
C ALA A 390 11.28 25.64 -5.51
N HIS A 391 10.97 26.59 -6.41
CA HIS A 391 10.78 28.00 -6.05
C HIS A 391 9.53 28.23 -5.20
N PHE A 392 8.43 27.50 -5.45
CA PHE A 392 7.20 27.60 -4.66
C PHE A 392 7.43 27.18 -3.21
N VAL A 393 8.12 26.06 -2.99
CA VAL A 393 8.48 25.59 -1.64
C VAL A 393 9.42 26.58 -0.97
N ARG A 394 10.50 26.97 -1.64
CA ARG A 394 11.49 27.92 -1.11
C ARG A 394 10.87 29.26 -0.75
N LEU A 395 10.06 29.85 -1.61
CA LEU A 395 9.36 31.10 -1.30
C LEU A 395 8.43 30.94 -0.12
N SER A 396 7.66 29.84 -0.04
CA SER A 396 6.72 29.62 1.07
C SER A 396 7.41 29.53 2.42
N GLU A 397 8.55 28.84 2.50
CA GLU A 397 9.37 28.71 3.72
C GLU A 397 10.05 30.03 4.09
N ASN A 398 10.72 30.66 3.15
CA ASN A 398 11.42 31.93 3.36
C ASN A 398 10.42 33.05 3.73
N TRP A 399 9.28 33.10 3.06
CA TRP A 399 8.24 34.10 3.37
C TRP A 399 7.78 33.98 4.82
N LYS A 400 7.45 32.79 5.27
CA LYS A 400 7.05 32.53 6.65
C LYS A 400 8.15 32.90 7.67
N THR A 401 9.40 32.56 7.33
CA THR A 401 10.56 32.86 8.19
C THR A 401 10.79 34.36 8.36
N VAL A 402 10.69 35.12 7.28
CA VAL A 402 10.99 36.55 7.27
C VAL A 402 9.80 37.39 7.78
N THR A 403 8.59 37.05 7.39
CA THR A 403 7.41 37.87 7.68
C THR A 403 6.60 37.41 8.89
N GLY A 404 6.84 36.18 9.39
CA GLY A 404 6.09 35.55 10.47
C GLY A 404 4.74 34.93 10.07
N TRP A 405 4.34 35.03 8.81
CA TRP A 405 3.09 34.46 8.28
C TRP A 405 3.30 33.82 6.92
N SER A 406 2.39 32.94 6.50
CA SER A 406 2.49 32.24 5.22
C SER A 406 1.69 32.97 4.14
N LEU A 407 2.33 33.29 3.00
CA LEU A 407 1.65 33.87 1.83
C LEU A 407 0.68 32.88 1.20
N PHE A 408 1.13 31.63 1.06
CA PHE A 408 0.33 30.50 0.60
C PHE A 408 0.04 29.57 1.77
N LEU A 409 -1.22 29.20 1.96
CA LEU A 409 -1.64 28.18 2.92
C LEU A 409 -1.27 26.78 2.40
N LYS A 410 -1.08 25.85 3.32
CA LYS A 410 -0.98 24.44 2.94
C LYS A 410 -2.29 24.02 2.26
N LEU A 411 -2.17 23.26 1.19
CA LEU A 411 -3.33 22.63 0.58
C LEU A 411 -4.03 21.72 1.58
N ALA A 412 -5.35 21.60 1.46
CA ALA A 412 -6.11 20.59 2.20
C ALA A 412 -5.56 19.19 1.88
N GLU A 413 -5.67 18.27 2.82
CA GLU A 413 -5.15 16.91 2.67
C GLU A 413 -5.63 16.24 1.36
N ALA A 414 -6.91 16.42 1.03
CA ALA A 414 -7.50 15.95 -0.21
C ALA A 414 -6.90 16.57 -1.49
N ASP A 415 -6.24 17.72 -1.40
CA ASP A 415 -5.67 18.46 -2.53
C ASP A 415 -4.13 18.39 -2.61
N GLN A 416 -3.45 17.77 -1.64
CA GLN A 416 -1.98 17.68 -1.61
C GLN A 416 -1.43 17.01 -2.86
N HIS A 417 -2.11 16.00 -3.36
CA HIS A 417 -1.76 15.29 -4.59
C HIS A 417 -1.62 16.21 -5.81
N LEU A 418 -2.26 17.39 -5.82
CA LEU A 418 -2.19 18.32 -6.95
C LEU A 418 -0.83 18.99 -7.08
N PHE A 419 -0.13 19.23 -5.95
CA PHE A 419 1.26 19.72 -6.01
C PHE A 419 2.20 18.65 -6.56
N GLU A 420 2.07 17.42 -6.10
CA GLU A 420 2.90 16.31 -6.53
C GLU A 420 2.68 15.97 -7.99
N ALA A 421 1.41 15.96 -8.43
CA ALA A 421 1.01 15.64 -9.80
C ALA A 421 1.24 16.79 -10.80
N LEU A 422 1.64 17.99 -10.37
CA LEU A 422 1.92 19.10 -11.30
C LEU A 422 3.15 18.76 -12.15
N HIS A 423 2.98 18.74 -13.48
CA HIS A 423 4.03 18.46 -14.45
C HIS A 423 3.72 19.05 -15.82
N ILE A 424 4.72 19.13 -16.68
CA ILE A 424 4.48 19.47 -18.09
C ILE A 424 3.69 18.32 -18.74
N PRO A 425 2.54 18.57 -19.39
CA PRO A 425 1.77 17.52 -20.05
C PRO A 425 2.65 16.65 -20.97
N LEU A 426 2.55 15.35 -20.78
CA LEU A 426 3.28 14.37 -21.58
C LEU A 426 2.62 14.16 -22.94
N THR A 427 1.33 14.50 -23.03
CA THR A 427 0.54 14.47 -24.24
C THR A 427 -0.08 15.83 -24.52
N ASN A 428 -0.62 16.04 -25.71
CA ASN A 428 -1.42 17.23 -26.01
C ASN A 428 -2.91 17.03 -25.67
N SER A 429 -3.23 16.13 -24.72
CA SER A 429 -4.59 15.88 -24.23
C SER A 429 -5.17 17.14 -23.55
N GLN A 430 -6.44 17.44 -23.86
CA GLN A 430 -7.15 18.54 -23.19
C GLN A 430 -7.35 18.25 -21.70
N ILE A 431 -7.63 16.99 -21.36
CA ILE A 431 -7.89 16.57 -19.96
C ILE A 431 -6.63 16.79 -19.11
N GLU A 432 -5.49 16.37 -19.62
CA GLU A 432 -4.21 16.55 -18.94
C GLU A 432 -3.88 18.03 -18.75
N PHE A 433 -4.02 18.84 -19.82
CA PHE A 433 -3.81 20.29 -19.74
C PHE A 433 -4.73 20.96 -18.71
N ASP A 434 -6.03 20.64 -18.74
CA ASP A 434 -7.02 21.22 -17.82
C ASP A 434 -6.75 20.84 -16.37
N SER A 435 -6.28 19.60 -16.12
CA SER A 435 -5.85 19.13 -14.80
C SER A 435 -4.65 19.94 -14.27
N GLN A 436 -3.65 20.20 -15.12
CA GLN A 436 -2.47 20.98 -14.73
C GLN A 436 -2.81 22.45 -14.47
N ILE A 437 -3.72 23.04 -15.25
CA ILE A 437 -4.23 24.40 -15.00
C ILE A 437 -4.99 24.46 -13.67
N LEU A 438 -5.79 23.44 -13.35
CA LEU A 438 -6.47 23.35 -12.06
C LEU A 438 -5.48 23.31 -10.90
N ALA A 439 -4.48 22.40 -10.99
CA ALA A 439 -3.44 22.26 -9.98
C ALA A 439 -2.68 23.58 -9.74
N LEU A 440 -2.21 24.21 -10.82
CA LEU A 440 -1.50 25.50 -10.73
C LEU A 440 -2.39 26.62 -10.14
N THR A 441 -3.67 26.65 -10.51
CA THR A 441 -4.60 27.65 -9.95
C THR A 441 -4.82 27.46 -8.47
N LYS A 442 -4.99 26.22 -8.00
CA LYS A 442 -5.11 25.92 -6.58
C LYS A 442 -3.87 26.32 -5.79
N LEU A 443 -2.68 26.10 -6.36
CA LEU A 443 -1.41 26.50 -5.74
C LEU A 443 -1.22 28.02 -5.70
N MET A 444 -1.50 28.74 -6.77
CA MET A 444 -1.15 30.16 -6.90
C MET A 444 -2.27 31.11 -6.47
N ILE A 445 -3.53 30.66 -6.44
CA ILE A 445 -4.67 31.52 -6.21
C ILE A 445 -5.50 31.06 -5.02
N ASP A 446 -5.96 29.78 -5.03
CA ASP A 446 -6.85 29.29 -3.97
C ASP A 446 -6.13 29.12 -2.64
N SER A 447 -4.82 28.92 -2.64
CA SER A 447 -3.99 28.81 -1.43
C SER A 447 -3.59 30.17 -0.82
N LEU A 448 -3.92 31.30 -1.45
CA LEU A 448 -3.58 32.61 -0.91
C LEU A 448 -4.15 32.80 0.50
N ASN A 449 -3.30 33.22 1.42
CA ASN A 449 -3.70 33.52 2.79
C ASN A 449 -4.38 34.90 2.87
N GLU A 450 -5.64 34.94 2.42
CA GLU A 450 -6.42 36.18 2.32
C GLU A 450 -6.49 36.95 3.64
N GLY A 451 -6.55 36.24 4.78
CA GLY A 451 -6.64 36.85 6.10
C GLY A 451 -5.38 37.66 6.47
N GLU A 452 -4.20 37.04 6.29
CA GLU A 452 -2.93 37.70 6.59
C GLU A 452 -2.58 38.79 5.55
N ILE A 453 -2.92 38.55 4.27
CA ILE A 453 -2.78 39.56 3.22
C ILE A 453 -3.55 40.85 3.59
N VAL A 454 -4.79 40.74 4.05
CA VAL A 454 -5.59 41.92 4.47
C VAL A 454 -4.97 42.61 5.70
N LYS A 455 -4.53 41.85 6.70
CA LYS A 455 -3.88 42.43 7.90
C LYS A 455 -2.58 43.15 7.55
N ALA A 456 -1.82 42.61 6.61
CA ALA A 456 -0.57 43.22 6.16
C ALA A 456 -0.77 44.37 5.16
N THR A 457 -2.00 44.68 4.75
CA THR A 457 -2.31 45.77 3.81
C THR A 457 -2.82 47.00 4.55
N PRO A 458 -2.12 48.14 4.56
CA PRO A 458 -2.65 49.39 5.10
C PRO A 458 -3.98 49.76 4.44
N GLY A 459 -5.08 49.84 5.24
CA GLY A 459 -6.43 50.13 4.74
C GLY A 459 -7.06 48.99 3.92
N GLY A 460 -6.62 47.74 4.17
CA GLY A 460 -7.12 46.57 3.45
C GLY A 460 -8.62 46.35 3.57
N ASN A 461 -9.26 46.01 2.44
CA ASN A 461 -10.70 45.78 2.38
C ASN A 461 -10.99 44.28 2.49
N THR A 462 -11.84 43.90 3.44
CA THR A 462 -12.30 42.53 3.69
C THR A 462 -13.34 42.03 2.67
N GLU A 463 -14.04 42.92 1.96
CA GLU A 463 -15.13 42.58 1.04
C GLU A 463 -14.64 42.05 -0.32
N THR A 464 -13.39 42.35 -0.68
CA THR A 464 -12.79 41.87 -1.94
C THR A 464 -12.29 40.42 -1.81
N LYS A 465 -12.10 39.71 -2.92
CA LYS A 465 -11.68 38.28 -2.94
C LYS A 465 -10.23 38.13 -3.42
N GLY A 466 -9.56 37.09 -2.92
CA GLY A 466 -8.28 36.51 -3.32
C GLY A 466 -7.34 37.40 -4.11
N ILE A 467 -7.40 37.36 -5.44
CA ILE A 467 -6.52 38.12 -6.33
C ILE A 467 -6.64 39.64 -6.09
N SER A 468 -7.83 40.16 -5.80
CA SER A 468 -8.00 41.61 -5.55
C SER A 468 -7.41 42.03 -4.21
N LYS A 469 -7.40 41.17 -3.20
CA LYS A 469 -6.69 41.42 -1.92
C LYS A 469 -5.19 41.45 -2.15
N LEU A 470 -4.66 40.48 -2.90
CA LEU A 470 -3.27 40.46 -3.29
C LEU A 470 -2.87 41.72 -4.09
N GLU A 471 -3.73 42.17 -5.01
CA GLU A 471 -3.50 43.41 -5.76
C GLU A 471 -3.36 44.62 -4.85
N GLN A 472 -4.25 44.77 -3.84
CA GLN A 472 -4.16 45.86 -2.86
C GLN A 472 -2.87 45.79 -2.04
N PHE A 473 -2.49 44.58 -1.59
CA PHE A 473 -1.27 44.35 -0.86
C PHE A 473 -0.03 44.72 -1.68
N LEU A 474 0.07 44.25 -2.92
CA LEU A 474 1.20 44.55 -3.81
C LEU A 474 1.32 46.04 -4.12
N LYS A 475 0.20 46.73 -4.32
CA LYS A 475 0.17 48.19 -4.51
C LYS A 475 0.60 48.95 -3.27
N ALA A 476 0.09 48.58 -2.08
CA ALA A 476 0.43 49.20 -0.83
C ALA A 476 1.93 49.11 -0.50
N HIS A 477 2.54 48.01 -0.89
CA HIS A 477 3.98 47.77 -0.71
C HIS A 477 4.84 48.17 -1.90
N GLN A 478 4.31 48.95 -2.85
CA GLN A 478 5.01 49.50 -4.01
C GLN A 478 5.71 48.43 -4.88
N TYR A 479 5.12 47.23 -4.98
CA TYR A 479 5.67 46.17 -5.80
C TYR A 479 5.62 46.55 -7.28
N PRO A 480 6.79 46.63 -7.97
CA PRO A 480 6.87 47.24 -9.30
C PRO A 480 6.05 46.52 -10.37
N SER A 481 6.02 45.18 -10.33
CA SER A 481 5.37 44.32 -11.34
C SER A 481 3.93 43.98 -11.00
N HIS A 482 3.26 44.71 -10.06
CA HIS A 482 1.91 44.35 -9.58
C HIS A 482 0.89 44.17 -10.70
N GLN A 483 0.89 45.03 -11.73
CA GLN A 483 -0.09 44.93 -12.83
C GLN A 483 0.08 43.64 -13.65
N GLN A 484 1.33 43.29 -13.99
CA GLN A 484 1.63 42.09 -14.77
C GLN A 484 1.29 40.83 -13.98
N SER A 485 1.68 40.80 -12.69
CA SER A 485 1.42 39.69 -11.78
C SER A 485 -0.08 39.44 -11.60
N ILE A 486 -0.85 40.48 -11.39
CA ILE A 486 -2.30 40.36 -11.24
C ILE A 486 -3.00 39.97 -12.54
N GLN A 487 -2.54 40.49 -13.67
CA GLN A 487 -3.08 40.09 -14.98
C GLN A 487 -2.80 38.61 -15.27
N PHE A 488 -1.62 38.12 -14.95
CA PHE A 488 -1.27 36.71 -15.05
C PHE A 488 -2.22 35.82 -14.22
N LEU A 489 -2.40 36.15 -12.93
CA LEU A 489 -3.28 35.38 -12.04
C LEU A 489 -4.74 35.40 -12.51
N ARG A 490 -5.24 36.54 -13.03
CA ARG A 490 -6.59 36.64 -13.61
C ARG A 490 -6.75 35.81 -14.87
N ASN A 491 -5.72 35.78 -15.73
CA ASN A 491 -5.70 34.92 -16.91
C ASN A 491 -5.75 33.43 -16.52
N LEU A 492 -4.94 33.03 -15.54
CA LEU A 492 -4.91 31.67 -15.01
C LEU A 492 -6.27 31.27 -14.42
N GLN A 493 -6.88 32.13 -13.60
CA GLN A 493 -8.22 31.90 -13.05
C GLN A 493 -9.29 31.76 -14.14
N SER A 494 -9.17 32.54 -15.21
CA SER A 494 -10.13 32.49 -16.31
C SER A 494 -9.96 31.22 -17.15
N LEU A 495 -8.74 30.71 -17.34
CA LEU A 495 -8.49 29.41 -17.96
C LEU A 495 -9.18 28.29 -17.18
N ARG A 496 -9.00 28.25 -15.85
CA ARG A 496 -9.64 27.27 -14.98
C ARG A 496 -11.17 27.31 -15.06
N SER A 497 -11.76 28.50 -14.92
CA SER A 497 -13.22 28.66 -14.84
C SER A 497 -13.95 28.18 -16.09
N SER A 498 -13.24 28.14 -17.21
CA SER A 498 -13.78 27.81 -18.53
C SER A 498 -13.55 26.36 -18.94
N SER A 499 -12.61 25.65 -18.30
CA SER A 499 -12.19 24.31 -18.74
C SER A 499 -12.89 23.19 -17.95
N VAL A 500 -13.09 23.37 -16.65
CA VAL A 500 -13.50 22.28 -15.74
C VAL A 500 -15.00 22.30 -15.39
N ALA A 501 -15.65 23.49 -15.38
CA ALA A 501 -17.01 23.62 -14.82
C ALA A 501 -18.13 23.95 -15.81
N HIS A 502 -17.82 24.49 -17.01
CA HIS A 502 -18.83 24.96 -17.96
C HIS A 502 -18.40 24.76 -19.42
N ARG A 503 -19.38 24.73 -20.36
CA ARG A 503 -19.13 24.85 -21.80
C ARG A 503 -18.11 25.96 -22.08
N LYS A 504 -17.03 25.65 -22.82
CA LYS A 504 -15.98 26.61 -23.23
C LYS A 504 -16.59 27.88 -23.79
N GLY A 505 -16.79 28.88 -22.91
CA GLY A 505 -17.44 30.15 -23.24
C GLY A 505 -16.51 31.10 -23.98
N ASP A 506 -17.03 32.28 -24.35
CA ASP A 506 -16.27 33.28 -25.13
C ASP A 506 -15.02 33.80 -24.40
N ASN A 507 -15.00 33.79 -23.08
CA ASN A 507 -13.81 34.16 -22.29
C ASN A 507 -12.67 33.15 -22.47
N TYR A 508 -12.96 31.84 -22.50
CA TYR A 508 -11.94 30.81 -22.82
C TYR A 508 -11.34 31.04 -24.20
N LYS A 509 -12.21 31.26 -25.21
CA LYS A 509 -11.75 31.49 -26.58
C LYS A 509 -10.85 32.71 -26.69
N LYS A 510 -11.16 33.79 -25.97
CA LYS A 510 -10.32 34.99 -25.94
C LYS A 510 -8.94 34.70 -25.34
N ILE A 511 -8.90 34.04 -24.18
CA ILE A 511 -7.64 33.76 -23.50
C ILE A 511 -6.84 32.70 -24.26
N ALA A 512 -7.49 31.64 -24.74
CA ALA A 512 -6.84 30.65 -25.62
C ALA A 512 -6.20 31.30 -26.83
N LYS A 513 -6.88 32.27 -27.45
CA LYS A 513 -6.32 33.07 -28.58
C LYS A 513 -5.14 33.93 -28.15
N THR A 514 -5.21 34.60 -26.99
CA THR A 514 -4.13 35.42 -26.44
C THR A 514 -2.89 34.58 -26.14
N LEU A 515 -3.06 33.38 -25.61
CA LEU A 515 -1.97 32.45 -25.30
C LEU A 515 -1.51 31.62 -26.50
N GLY A 516 -2.17 31.74 -27.65
CA GLY A 516 -1.88 30.97 -28.86
C GLY A 516 -2.16 29.46 -28.66
N LEU A 517 -3.10 29.10 -27.78
CA LEU A 517 -3.43 27.73 -27.46
C LEU A 517 -4.09 27.02 -28.64
N LYS A 518 -3.52 25.89 -29.04
CA LYS A 518 -4.01 24.98 -30.07
C LYS A 518 -4.01 23.54 -29.55
N GLU A 519 -4.66 22.64 -30.25
CA GLU A 519 -4.67 21.22 -29.91
C GLU A 519 -3.28 20.59 -29.89
N SER A 520 -2.38 21.07 -30.72
CA SER A 520 -1.03 20.51 -30.91
C SER A 520 0.05 21.12 -30.01
N ASN A 521 -0.25 22.16 -29.20
CA ASN A 521 0.77 22.87 -28.42
C ASN A 521 0.44 23.10 -26.95
N ARG A 522 -0.42 22.30 -26.36
CA ARG A 522 -0.85 22.45 -24.97
C ARG A 522 0.31 22.37 -23.98
N ALA A 523 1.22 21.43 -24.19
CA ALA A 523 2.43 21.30 -23.37
C ALA A 523 3.29 22.57 -23.43
N ASP A 524 3.50 23.15 -24.64
CA ASP A 524 4.32 24.36 -24.80
C ASP A 524 3.63 25.59 -24.16
N VAL A 525 2.31 25.66 -24.24
CA VAL A 525 1.56 26.75 -23.60
C VAL A 525 1.65 26.62 -22.08
N LEU A 526 1.54 25.41 -21.51
CA LEU A 526 1.73 25.24 -20.08
C LEU A 526 3.15 25.56 -19.63
N LYS A 527 4.18 25.18 -20.41
CA LYS A 527 5.57 25.61 -20.13
C LYS A 527 5.68 27.13 -19.99
N LYS A 528 5.08 27.89 -20.91
CA LYS A 528 5.07 29.37 -20.83
C LYS A 528 4.35 29.87 -19.57
N ILE A 529 3.21 29.28 -19.22
CA ILE A 529 2.47 29.63 -18.02
C ILE A 529 3.31 29.34 -16.75
N LEU A 530 4.03 28.21 -16.72
CA LEU A 530 4.93 27.88 -15.61
C LEU A 530 6.13 28.81 -15.52
N VAL A 531 6.66 29.30 -16.66
CA VAL A 531 7.70 30.35 -16.67
C VAL A 531 7.17 31.63 -16.02
N GLU A 532 6.01 32.13 -16.45
CA GLU A 532 5.41 33.32 -15.85
C GLU A 532 5.10 33.14 -14.37
N ALA A 533 4.64 31.94 -13.96
CA ALA A 533 4.41 31.62 -12.55
C ALA A 533 5.71 31.62 -11.74
N THR A 534 6.78 31.03 -12.27
CA THR A 534 8.11 31.00 -11.63
C THR A 534 8.70 32.41 -11.50
N ASP A 535 8.59 33.21 -12.57
CA ASP A 535 9.06 34.61 -12.56
C ASP A 535 8.31 35.45 -11.51
N LEU A 536 7.01 35.20 -11.33
CA LEU A 536 6.24 35.83 -10.25
C LEU A 536 6.77 35.45 -8.88
N LEU A 537 7.04 34.15 -8.62
CA LEU A 537 7.58 33.70 -7.33
C LEU A 537 8.95 34.33 -7.06
N LEU A 538 9.85 34.32 -8.03
CA LEU A 538 11.19 34.95 -7.93
C LEU A 538 11.12 36.46 -7.69
N SER A 539 10.22 37.13 -8.39
CA SER A 539 10.04 38.58 -8.24
C SER A 539 9.48 38.95 -6.87
N LEU A 540 8.54 38.14 -6.32
CA LEU A 540 8.05 38.31 -4.96
C LEU A 540 9.16 38.07 -3.93
N GLU A 541 9.94 37.00 -4.09
CA GLU A 541 11.09 36.70 -3.23
C GLU A 541 12.10 37.86 -3.24
N GLY A 542 12.47 38.34 -4.43
CA GLY A 542 13.42 39.46 -4.58
C GLY A 542 12.93 40.76 -3.94
N HIS A 543 11.65 41.10 -4.07
CA HIS A 543 11.13 42.36 -3.53
C HIS A 543 10.88 42.33 -2.02
N PHE A 544 10.30 41.25 -1.51
CA PHE A 544 9.87 41.21 -0.10
C PHE A 544 10.89 40.58 0.85
N LEU A 545 11.79 39.70 0.36
CA LEU A 545 12.64 38.90 1.23
C LEU A 545 14.13 39.31 1.16
N GLN A 546 14.61 39.81 0.02
CA GLN A 546 16.01 40.23 -0.12
C GLN A 546 16.30 41.61 0.45
N SER A 547 15.30 42.49 0.60
CA SER A 547 15.45 43.82 1.21
C SER A 547 15.73 43.78 2.72
N SER A 548 15.53 42.61 3.35
CA SER A 548 15.73 42.41 4.82
C SER A 548 17.07 41.77 5.14
N SER A 549 17.87 41.38 4.15
CA SER A 549 19.11 40.58 4.34
C SER A 549 20.38 41.40 4.25
N GLY A 550 20.37 42.61 4.72
CA GLY A 550 21.59 43.39 4.97
C GLY A 550 22.32 42.98 6.23
N CYS A 551 22.39 41.73 6.60
CA CYS A 551 23.35 41.12 7.53
C CYS A 551 22.91 39.70 7.89
N LEU A 552 23.34 38.68 7.15
CA LEU A 552 23.53 37.34 7.71
C LEU A 552 24.44 36.55 6.77
N THR A 553 25.61 36.32 7.23
CA THR A 553 26.67 35.45 6.74
C THR A 553 26.17 34.06 6.46
N GLN A 554 26.74 33.47 5.43
CA GLN A 554 26.67 32.05 5.05
C GLN A 554 26.61 31.15 6.29
N GLU A 555 25.43 30.64 6.60
CA GLU A 555 25.28 29.48 7.47
C GLU A 555 24.90 28.24 6.67
N LYS A 556 25.68 27.23 6.97
CA LYS A 556 25.64 25.89 6.38
C LYS A 556 24.22 25.27 6.46
N SER A 557 23.74 24.76 5.36
CA SER A 557 22.58 23.88 5.24
C SER A 557 22.65 22.74 6.28
N PRO A 558 21.54 22.38 6.95
CA PRO A 558 21.52 21.24 7.86
C PRO A 558 21.73 19.94 7.09
N ARG A 559 22.72 19.19 7.53
CA ARG A 559 22.93 17.81 7.07
C ARG A 559 21.71 16.98 7.49
N CYS A 560 20.99 16.43 6.51
CA CYS A 560 20.11 15.30 6.74
C CYS A 560 20.97 14.07 7.04
N ASP A 561 21.14 13.76 8.32
CA ASP A 561 21.69 12.50 8.77
C ASP A 561 20.63 11.41 8.61
N TYR A 562 20.53 10.82 7.43
CA TYR A 562 19.91 9.51 7.27
C TYR A 562 20.96 8.45 7.62
N LYS A 563 20.87 7.92 8.83
CA LYS A 563 21.50 6.65 9.19
C LYS A 563 20.88 5.55 8.36
N CYS A 564 21.63 5.02 7.41
CA CYS A 564 21.41 3.69 6.88
C CYS A 564 21.52 2.71 8.05
N HIS A 565 20.44 2.07 8.43
CA HIS A 565 20.50 0.85 9.19
C HIS A 565 20.76 -0.28 8.20
N GLU A 566 22.00 -0.74 8.17
CA GLU A 566 22.36 -2.09 7.71
C GLU A 566 21.72 -3.09 8.69
N ALA A 567 20.84 -3.92 8.18
CA ALA A 567 20.54 -5.28 8.64
C ALA A 567 19.83 -6.05 7.52
#